data_2836c8a7c2bab43161ec2b715aec4c23
#
_entry.id   2836c8a7c2bab43161ec2b715aec4c23
#
_cell.length_a   1.000
_cell.length_b   1.000
_cell.length_c   1.000
_cell.angle_alpha   90.00
_cell.angle_beta   90.00
_cell.angle_gamma   90.00
#
_symmetry.space_group_name_H-M   'P 1'
#
loop_
_entity.id
_entity.type
_entity.pdbx_description
1 polymer ?
#
loop_
_entity_poly.entity_id
_entity_poly.type
_entity_poly.pdbx_seq_one_letter_code
_entity_poly.pdbx_strand_id
1 'polypeptide(L)'
;ASKIVLFGGSLFLFPHPIKEAREAADEVGATVMYDGAHGLGLIAGGQFQQPLKEGADLMMGSTHKTFPGPQGGIILSHAENADTIDEAVFPGVVSNHHLHHLLGLGIATAEMLEFGEAYAKQTIKNAQALGQAMYERGFDVLCEDLGFTQSHQIAVDLTSVRSASDVAKELADNNVILNKNLLPGDDRDNSDDPSGLRIGTQEITRRGLKEKEMDEVAEF
;
A
#
# COMPACT_ATOMS: atom_id res chain seq x y z
N ALA A 1 -16.74 -24.09 4.26
CA ALA A 1 -16.81 -22.70 3.78
C ALA A 1 -15.69 -21.89 4.45
N SER A 2 -15.13 -20.92 3.73
CA SER A 2 -14.16 -19.98 4.29
C SER A 2 -14.83 -19.15 5.38
N LYS A 3 -14.10 -18.87 6.48
CA LYS A 3 -14.60 -18.02 7.57
C LYS A 3 -14.17 -16.56 7.41
N ILE A 4 -13.11 -16.33 6.67
CA ILE A 4 -12.51 -15.01 6.45
C ILE A 4 -12.15 -14.88 4.96
N VAL A 5 -12.46 -13.72 4.40
CA VAL A 5 -12.00 -13.28 3.09
C VAL A 5 -11.11 -12.05 3.32
N LEU A 6 -9.84 -12.14 2.95
CA LEU A 6 -8.86 -11.07 3.18
C LEU A 6 -8.50 -10.43 1.83
N PHE A 7 -8.65 -9.11 1.75
CA PHE A 7 -8.18 -8.28 0.65
C PHE A 7 -7.01 -7.41 1.09
N GLY A 8 -6.30 -6.86 0.10
CA GLY A 8 -5.14 -6.02 0.36
C GLY A 8 -3.83 -6.80 0.39
N GLY A 9 -2.78 -6.17 0.84
CA GLY A 9 -1.44 -6.75 0.89
C GLY A 9 -0.34 -5.73 0.61
N SER A 10 0.83 -6.23 0.17
CA SER A 10 2.02 -5.40 -0.01
C SER A 10 2.15 -4.78 -1.42
N LEU A 11 1.52 -5.37 -2.42
CA LEU A 11 1.45 -4.84 -3.79
C LEU A 11 -0.01 -4.83 -4.24
N PHE A 12 -0.53 -3.66 -4.54
CA PHE A 12 -1.79 -3.49 -5.27
C PHE A 12 -1.81 -2.14 -5.98
N LEU A 13 -2.23 -2.14 -7.22
CA LEU A 13 -2.23 -0.96 -8.08
C LEU A 13 -3.61 -0.31 -8.15
N PHE A 14 -4.67 -1.09 -7.97
CA PHE A 14 -6.07 -0.69 -8.12
C PHE A 14 -6.91 -1.10 -6.91
N PRO A 15 -8.09 -0.49 -6.71
CA PRO A 15 -9.05 -0.90 -5.69
C PRO A 15 -9.48 -2.36 -5.82
N HIS A 16 -9.77 -2.99 -4.69
CA HIS A 16 -10.26 -4.36 -4.62
C HIS A 16 -11.80 -4.41 -4.69
N PRO A 17 -12.39 -5.49 -5.20
CA PRO A 17 -13.85 -5.66 -5.35
C PRO A 17 -14.53 -6.03 -4.01
N ILE A 18 -14.51 -5.10 -3.04
CA ILE A 18 -15.02 -5.35 -1.67
C ILE A 18 -16.53 -5.58 -1.66
N LYS A 19 -17.28 -4.81 -2.46
CA LYS A 19 -18.75 -4.91 -2.51
C LYS A 19 -19.20 -6.27 -3.03
N GLU A 20 -18.60 -6.72 -4.11
CA GLU A 20 -18.90 -8.01 -4.73
C GLU A 20 -18.51 -9.16 -3.79
N ALA A 21 -17.39 -9.00 -3.10
CA ALA A 21 -16.95 -9.98 -2.11
C ALA A 21 -17.85 -10.01 -0.88
N ARG A 22 -18.41 -8.88 -0.44
CA ARG A 22 -19.37 -8.84 0.65
C ARG A 22 -20.61 -9.66 0.35
N GLU A 23 -21.17 -9.52 -0.85
CA GLU A 23 -22.33 -10.30 -1.29
C GLU A 23 -22.06 -11.81 -1.19
N ALA A 24 -20.93 -12.27 -1.71
CA ALA A 24 -20.54 -13.68 -1.64
C ALA A 24 -20.21 -14.15 -0.20
N ALA A 25 -19.63 -13.27 0.62
CA ALA A 25 -19.31 -13.60 2.01
C ALA A 25 -20.56 -13.75 2.88
N ASP A 26 -21.61 -12.96 2.62
CA ASP A 26 -22.90 -13.04 3.32
C ASP A 26 -23.58 -14.40 3.12
N GLU A 27 -23.48 -14.99 1.93
CA GLU A 27 -24.07 -16.31 1.63
C GLU A 27 -23.50 -17.43 2.51
N VAL A 28 -22.26 -17.28 2.98
CA VAL A 28 -21.54 -18.30 3.75
C VAL A 28 -21.20 -17.85 5.20
N GLY A 29 -21.61 -16.65 5.59
CA GLY A 29 -21.33 -16.07 6.90
C GLY A 29 -19.84 -15.83 7.16
N ALA A 30 -19.09 -15.39 6.14
CA ALA A 30 -17.67 -15.09 6.25
C ALA A 30 -17.43 -13.61 6.57
N THR A 31 -16.39 -13.35 7.37
CA THR A 31 -15.90 -12.00 7.66
C THR A 31 -15.05 -11.48 6.51
N VAL A 32 -15.29 -10.25 6.07
CA VAL A 32 -14.46 -9.55 5.08
C VAL A 32 -13.47 -8.64 5.80
N MET A 33 -12.19 -8.89 5.59
CA MET A 33 -11.08 -8.11 6.15
C MET A 33 -10.32 -7.40 5.04
N TYR A 34 -9.79 -6.21 5.36
CA TYR A 34 -8.96 -5.45 4.44
C TYR A 34 -7.60 -5.13 5.04
N ASP A 35 -6.54 -5.59 4.40
CA ASP A 35 -5.17 -5.19 4.71
C ASP A 35 -4.82 -3.89 3.97
N GLY A 36 -5.02 -2.78 4.66
CA GLY A 36 -4.68 -1.44 4.20
C GLY A 36 -3.27 -0.99 4.61
N ALA A 37 -2.36 -1.92 4.99
CA ALA A 37 -1.05 -1.56 5.51
C ALA A 37 -0.29 -0.58 4.60
N HIS A 38 -0.34 -0.78 3.30
CA HIS A 38 0.27 0.12 2.31
C HIS A 38 -0.63 1.28 1.90
N GLY A 39 -1.96 1.13 1.92
CA GLY A 39 -2.93 2.10 1.44
C GLY A 39 -3.46 3.10 2.48
N LEU A 40 -3.15 2.92 3.76
CA LEU A 40 -3.79 3.66 4.86
C LEU A 40 -3.76 5.18 4.68
N GLY A 41 -2.64 5.75 4.24
CA GLY A 41 -2.53 7.19 4.01
C GLY A 41 -3.40 7.69 2.86
N LEU A 42 -3.56 6.90 1.80
CA LEU A 42 -4.40 7.24 0.66
C LEU A 42 -5.89 7.15 1.02
N ILE A 43 -6.24 6.13 1.81
CA ILE A 43 -7.60 5.92 2.35
C ILE A 43 -7.97 7.06 3.30
N ALA A 44 -7.08 7.41 4.23
CA ALA A 44 -7.26 8.51 5.18
C ALA A 44 -7.36 9.87 4.47
N GLY A 45 -6.61 10.08 3.39
CA GLY A 45 -6.70 11.27 2.53
C GLY A 45 -7.90 11.26 1.58
N GLY A 46 -8.74 10.23 1.59
CA GLY A 46 -9.95 10.15 0.76
C GLY A 46 -9.69 9.99 -0.74
N GLN A 47 -8.50 9.58 -1.13
CA GLN A 47 -8.08 9.47 -2.54
C GLN A 47 -8.00 8.02 -3.03
N PHE A 48 -8.37 7.06 -2.19
CA PHE A 48 -8.47 5.64 -2.54
C PHE A 48 -9.80 5.07 -2.03
N GLN A 49 -10.05 3.76 -2.25
CA GLN A 49 -11.30 3.13 -1.81
C GLN A 49 -11.56 3.30 -0.31
N GLN A 50 -12.79 3.05 0.11
CA GLN A 50 -13.25 3.17 1.50
C GLN A 50 -13.73 1.79 2.02
N PRO A 51 -12.82 0.88 2.41
CA PRO A 51 -13.16 -0.52 2.64
C PRO A 51 -14.33 -0.75 3.59
N LEU A 52 -14.36 -0.06 4.74
CA LEU A 52 -15.45 -0.19 5.71
C LEU A 52 -16.81 0.29 5.16
N LYS A 53 -16.83 1.31 4.30
CA LYS A 53 -18.05 1.79 3.64
C LYS A 53 -18.48 0.89 2.49
N GLU A 54 -17.55 0.12 1.95
CA GLU A 54 -17.77 -0.81 0.85
C GLU A 54 -18.18 -2.20 1.33
N GLY A 55 -18.16 -2.45 2.65
CA GLY A 55 -18.65 -3.68 3.25
C GLY A 55 -17.61 -4.56 3.93
N ALA A 56 -16.38 -4.08 4.11
CA ALA A 56 -15.44 -4.79 4.98
C ALA A 56 -15.87 -4.65 6.45
N ASP A 57 -15.81 -5.73 7.21
CA ASP A 57 -16.15 -5.76 8.64
C ASP A 57 -15.04 -5.07 9.47
N LEU A 58 -13.81 -5.21 9.03
CA LEU A 58 -12.65 -4.55 9.64
C LEU A 58 -11.54 -4.31 8.63
N MET A 59 -10.72 -3.30 8.90
CA MET A 59 -9.48 -3.07 8.18
C MET A 59 -8.32 -2.87 9.14
N MET A 60 -7.15 -3.32 8.74
CA MET A 60 -5.89 -3.04 9.43
C MET A 60 -5.02 -2.13 8.57
N GLY A 61 -4.10 -1.40 9.21
CA GLY A 61 -3.19 -0.52 8.52
C GLY A 61 -1.88 -0.34 9.26
N SER A 62 -0.81 -0.07 8.51
CA SER A 62 0.47 0.37 9.07
C SER A 62 0.49 1.89 9.19
N THR A 63 0.91 2.38 10.35
CA THR A 63 0.96 3.82 10.63
C THR A 63 2.25 4.50 10.16
N HIS A 64 3.14 3.76 9.46
CA HIS A 64 4.50 4.19 9.10
C HIS A 64 4.85 3.95 7.62
N LYS A 65 3.85 3.84 6.74
CA LYS A 65 4.04 3.65 5.29
C LYS A 65 3.46 4.87 4.55
N THR A 66 2.38 4.72 3.80
CA THR A 66 1.68 5.87 3.21
C THR A 66 1.07 6.78 4.27
N PHE A 67 0.60 6.23 5.39
CA PHE A 67 0.31 7.04 6.56
C PHE A 67 1.65 7.39 7.24
N PRO A 68 2.00 8.68 7.35
CA PRO A 68 3.38 9.10 7.63
C PRO A 68 3.66 9.24 9.13
N GLY A 69 3.21 8.30 9.93
CA GLY A 69 3.41 8.25 11.37
C GLY A 69 4.55 7.34 11.81
N PRO A 70 4.71 7.14 13.11
CA PRO A 70 5.69 6.22 13.67
C PRO A 70 5.32 4.77 13.42
N GLN A 71 6.29 3.88 13.56
CA GLN A 71 6.07 2.45 13.41
C GLN A 71 4.99 1.95 14.37
N GLY A 72 4.00 1.28 13.80
CA GLY A 72 2.86 0.74 14.51
C GLY A 72 1.78 0.25 13.57
N GLY A 73 0.70 -0.25 14.13
CA GLY A 73 -0.47 -0.70 13.42
C GLY A 73 -1.74 -0.10 14.00
N ILE A 74 -2.77 -0.06 13.19
CA ILE A 74 -4.12 0.34 13.59
C ILE A 74 -5.13 -0.67 13.06
N ILE A 75 -6.17 -0.94 13.84
CA ILE A 75 -7.34 -1.70 13.41
C ILE A 75 -8.53 -0.77 13.48
N LEU A 76 -9.29 -0.70 12.41
CA LEU A 76 -10.53 0.07 12.29
C LEU A 76 -11.68 -0.89 11.99
N SER A 77 -12.81 -0.72 12.65
CA SER A 77 -13.95 -1.61 12.54
C SER A 77 -15.25 -0.87 12.90
N HIS A 78 -16.37 -1.55 12.72
CA HIS A 78 -17.66 -1.15 13.28
C HIS A 78 -17.68 -1.40 14.80
N ALA A 79 -18.50 -0.62 15.52
CA ALA A 79 -18.51 -0.61 16.99
C ALA A 79 -18.87 -1.97 17.63
N GLU A 80 -19.66 -2.78 16.95
CA GLU A 80 -20.02 -4.12 17.42
C GLU A 80 -18.84 -5.08 17.59
N ASN A 81 -17.72 -4.83 16.92
CA ASN A 81 -16.52 -5.66 17.00
C ASN A 81 -15.52 -5.18 18.06
N ALA A 82 -15.77 -4.03 18.71
CA ALA A 82 -14.79 -3.35 19.56
C ALA A 82 -14.23 -4.24 20.66
N ASP A 83 -15.09 -4.84 21.49
CA ASP A 83 -14.69 -5.66 22.64
C ASP A 83 -13.86 -6.89 22.19
N THR A 84 -14.29 -7.54 21.10
CA THR A 84 -13.58 -8.70 20.54
C THR A 84 -12.18 -8.30 20.03
N ILE A 85 -12.06 -7.14 19.38
CA ILE A 85 -10.78 -6.63 18.86
C ILE A 85 -9.88 -6.25 20.05
N ASP A 86 -10.40 -5.55 21.05
CA ASP A 86 -9.61 -5.15 22.23
C ASP A 86 -9.03 -6.37 22.96
N GLU A 87 -9.83 -7.41 23.21
CA GLU A 87 -9.38 -8.66 23.83
C GLU A 87 -8.36 -9.40 22.93
N ALA A 88 -8.57 -9.42 21.61
CA ALA A 88 -7.66 -10.08 20.69
C ALA A 88 -6.31 -9.34 20.61
N VAL A 89 -6.31 -8.01 20.68
CA VAL A 89 -5.10 -7.21 20.69
C VAL A 89 -4.41 -7.31 22.04
N PHE A 90 -5.08 -7.00 23.13
CA PHE A 90 -4.53 -7.08 24.47
C PHE A 90 -5.48 -7.86 25.42
N PRO A 91 -5.02 -8.95 26.05
CA PRO A 91 -3.65 -9.50 26.06
C PRO A 91 -3.39 -10.55 24.94
N GLY A 92 -4.28 -10.66 23.95
CA GLY A 92 -4.22 -11.75 22.96
C GLY A 92 -2.90 -11.86 22.20
N VAL A 93 -2.44 -10.77 21.55
CA VAL A 93 -1.22 -10.78 20.71
C VAL A 93 -0.17 -9.76 21.13
N VAL A 94 -0.54 -8.75 21.94
CA VAL A 94 0.39 -7.76 22.50
C VAL A 94 0.22 -7.65 24.00
N SER A 95 1.29 -7.26 24.70
CA SER A 95 1.28 -7.09 26.16
C SER A 95 1.52 -5.65 26.59
N ASN A 96 1.94 -4.77 25.68
CA ASN A 96 2.23 -3.37 25.99
C ASN A 96 2.29 -2.51 24.75
N HIS A 97 2.52 -1.19 24.94
CA HIS A 97 2.60 -0.20 23.87
C HIS A 97 3.71 0.82 24.18
N HIS A 98 4.07 1.63 23.18
CA HIS A 98 5.10 2.65 23.29
C HIS A 98 4.46 4.04 23.28
N LEU A 99 4.45 4.73 24.42
CA LEU A 99 3.82 6.05 24.58
C LEU A 99 4.39 7.11 23.62
N HIS A 100 5.71 7.08 23.36
CA HIS A 100 6.32 8.00 22.40
C HIS A 100 5.84 7.79 20.97
N HIS A 101 5.51 6.55 20.58
CA HIS A 101 4.86 6.28 19.30
C HIS A 101 3.43 6.83 19.27
N LEU A 102 2.67 6.75 20.36
CA LEU A 102 1.31 7.30 20.41
C LEU A 102 1.32 8.83 20.26
N LEU A 103 2.27 9.52 20.89
CA LEU A 103 2.43 10.97 20.72
C LEU A 103 2.77 11.33 19.27
N GLY A 104 3.73 10.61 18.66
CA GLY A 104 4.08 10.79 17.26
C GLY A 104 2.91 10.48 16.30
N LEU A 105 2.12 9.45 16.60
CA LEU A 105 0.91 9.13 15.84
C LEU A 105 -0.14 10.24 15.93
N GLY A 106 -0.32 10.83 17.13
CA GLY A 106 -1.21 11.97 17.32
C GLY A 106 -0.84 13.17 16.43
N ILE A 107 0.45 13.50 16.35
CA ILE A 107 0.96 14.59 15.48
C ILE A 107 0.71 14.21 14.00
N ALA A 108 1.10 13.01 13.57
CA ALA A 108 0.89 12.57 12.19
C ALA A 108 -0.60 12.55 11.80
N THR A 109 -1.48 12.21 12.74
CA THR A 109 -2.94 12.27 12.52
C THR A 109 -3.41 13.70 12.32
N ALA A 110 -2.92 14.65 13.11
CA ALA A 110 -3.24 16.07 12.95
C ALA A 110 -2.75 16.60 11.58
N GLU A 111 -1.54 16.24 11.16
CA GLU A 111 -1.03 16.57 9.82
C GLU A 111 -1.90 15.96 8.71
N MET A 112 -2.32 14.71 8.87
CA MET A 112 -3.19 14.05 7.89
C MET A 112 -4.60 14.66 7.83
N LEU A 113 -5.13 15.18 8.94
CA LEU A 113 -6.40 15.91 8.93
C LEU A 113 -6.30 17.23 8.15
N GLU A 114 -5.16 17.89 8.19
CA GLU A 114 -4.95 19.17 7.51
C GLU A 114 -4.47 19.00 6.05
N PHE A 115 -3.53 18.11 5.80
CA PHE A 115 -2.83 17.99 4.52
C PHE A 115 -3.07 16.67 3.79
N GLY A 116 -3.74 15.70 4.41
CA GLY A 116 -3.82 14.32 3.93
C GLY A 116 -4.45 14.17 2.55
N GLU A 117 -5.49 14.97 2.24
CA GLU A 117 -6.13 14.94 0.91
C GLU A 117 -5.14 15.37 -0.18
N ALA A 118 -4.46 16.50 0.00
CA ALA A 118 -3.51 17.03 -0.97
C ALA A 118 -2.30 16.10 -1.13
N TYR A 119 -1.79 15.55 -0.02
CA TYR A 119 -0.70 14.60 -0.01
C TYR A 119 -1.06 13.30 -0.74
N ALA A 120 -2.19 12.68 -0.43
CA ALA A 120 -2.62 11.43 -1.05
C ALA A 120 -2.85 11.62 -2.57
N LYS A 121 -3.49 12.71 -2.97
CA LYS A 121 -3.69 13.06 -4.38
C LYS A 121 -2.37 13.24 -5.11
N GLN A 122 -1.41 13.97 -4.52
CA GLN A 122 -0.10 14.18 -5.12
C GLN A 122 0.70 12.87 -5.23
N THR A 123 0.60 12.00 -4.21
CA THR A 123 1.27 10.70 -4.20
C THR A 123 0.83 9.82 -5.38
N ILE A 124 -0.48 9.76 -5.64
CA ILE A 124 -1.01 9.00 -6.78
C ILE A 124 -0.57 9.61 -8.12
N LYS A 125 -0.63 10.92 -8.25
CA LYS A 125 -0.17 11.62 -9.47
C LYS A 125 1.31 11.37 -9.73
N ASN A 126 2.14 11.38 -8.70
CA ASN A 126 3.55 11.08 -8.83
C ASN A 126 3.78 9.63 -9.27
N ALA A 127 3.00 8.67 -8.75
CA ALA A 127 3.09 7.28 -9.17
C ALA A 127 2.73 7.10 -10.66
N GLN A 128 1.65 7.74 -11.10
CA GLN A 128 1.24 7.72 -12.51
C GLN A 128 2.29 8.38 -13.42
N ALA A 129 2.82 9.53 -13.01
CA ALA A 129 3.85 10.24 -13.77
C ALA A 129 5.16 9.44 -13.84
N LEU A 130 5.57 8.79 -12.76
CA LEU A 130 6.74 7.92 -12.74
C LEU A 130 6.54 6.70 -13.65
N GLY A 131 5.35 6.07 -13.58
CA GLY A 131 5.00 4.96 -14.47
C GLY A 131 5.10 5.34 -15.94
N GLN A 132 4.54 6.49 -16.32
CA GLN A 132 4.60 7.02 -17.67
C GLN A 132 6.06 7.31 -18.10
N ALA A 133 6.82 7.98 -17.26
CA ALA A 133 8.20 8.33 -17.56
C ALA A 133 9.12 7.10 -17.73
N MET A 134 8.93 6.08 -16.93
CA MET A 134 9.65 4.80 -17.08
C MET A 134 9.21 4.03 -18.33
N TYR A 135 7.92 3.99 -18.61
CA TYR A 135 7.38 3.35 -19.81
C TYR A 135 7.94 3.99 -21.09
N GLU A 136 7.99 5.32 -21.17
CA GLU A 136 8.58 6.06 -22.29
C GLU A 136 10.08 5.80 -22.48
N ARG A 137 10.77 5.34 -21.42
CA ARG A 137 12.18 4.92 -21.45
C ARG A 137 12.36 3.43 -21.79
N GLY A 138 11.26 2.72 -22.06
CA GLY A 138 11.27 1.33 -22.48
C GLY A 138 11.25 0.29 -21.38
N PHE A 139 10.93 0.69 -20.14
CA PHE A 139 10.65 -0.26 -19.07
C PHE A 139 9.27 -0.91 -19.25
N ASP A 140 9.16 -2.18 -18.91
CA ASP A 140 7.89 -2.90 -18.89
C ASP A 140 7.12 -2.58 -17.58
N VAL A 141 6.42 -1.45 -17.58
CA VAL A 141 5.59 -1.01 -16.45
C VAL A 141 4.20 -1.59 -16.60
N LEU A 142 3.74 -2.32 -15.58
CA LEU A 142 2.46 -3.02 -15.64
C LEU A 142 1.27 -2.04 -15.73
N CYS A 143 0.20 -2.50 -16.38
CA CYS A 143 -1.10 -1.82 -16.46
C CYS A 143 -1.06 -0.45 -17.18
N GLU A 144 -0.26 -0.32 -18.22
CA GLU A 144 -0.16 0.87 -19.06
C GLU A 144 -1.53 1.34 -19.58
N ASP A 145 -2.33 0.41 -20.09
CA ASP A 145 -3.67 0.65 -20.63
C ASP A 145 -4.68 1.18 -19.61
N LEU A 146 -4.38 1.01 -18.31
CA LEU A 146 -5.16 1.50 -17.18
C LEU A 146 -4.55 2.72 -16.48
N GLY A 147 -3.48 3.31 -17.07
CA GLY A 147 -2.75 4.44 -16.50
C GLY A 147 -1.84 4.04 -15.32
N PHE A 148 -1.31 2.81 -15.37
CA PHE A 148 -0.35 2.20 -14.46
C PHE A 148 -0.87 1.92 -13.06
N THR A 149 -1.55 2.86 -12.42
CA THR A 149 -1.97 2.71 -11.02
C THR A 149 -3.04 3.73 -10.61
N GLN A 150 -3.82 3.36 -9.60
CA GLN A 150 -4.64 4.28 -8.80
C GLN A 150 -4.14 4.37 -7.35
N SER A 151 -2.97 3.79 -7.06
CA SER A 151 -2.33 3.82 -5.74
C SER A 151 -1.03 4.64 -5.75
N HIS A 152 -0.21 4.47 -4.73
CA HIS A 152 1.13 5.07 -4.60
C HIS A 152 2.23 4.23 -5.24
N GLN A 153 1.90 3.05 -5.78
CA GLN A 153 2.86 2.07 -6.27
C GLN A 153 2.76 1.92 -7.78
N ILE A 154 3.90 1.64 -8.41
CA ILE A 154 3.98 1.05 -9.73
C ILE A 154 4.73 -0.27 -9.64
N ALA A 155 4.49 -1.15 -10.60
CA ALA A 155 5.17 -2.43 -10.74
C ALA A 155 5.86 -2.49 -12.11
N VAL A 156 7.12 -2.94 -12.13
CA VAL A 156 7.94 -3.05 -13.32
C VAL A 156 8.37 -4.50 -13.49
N ASP A 157 8.12 -5.09 -14.65
CA ASP A 157 8.55 -6.45 -14.97
C ASP A 157 9.99 -6.44 -15.51
N LEU A 158 10.85 -7.26 -14.92
CA LEU A 158 12.24 -7.44 -15.30
C LEU A 158 12.54 -8.83 -15.90
N THR A 159 11.51 -9.66 -16.12
CA THR A 159 11.67 -11.05 -16.58
C THR A 159 12.58 -11.19 -17.81
N SER A 160 12.49 -10.24 -18.74
CA SER A 160 13.27 -10.24 -19.98
C SER A 160 14.64 -9.57 -19.88
N VAL A 161 14.98 -8.96 -18.74
CA VAL A 161 16.16 -8.11 -18.59
C VAL A 161 17.18 -8.71 -17.65
N ARG A 162 16.85 -8.83 -16.36
CA ARG A 162 17.76 -9.26 -15.27
C ARG A 162 16.96 -9.76 -14.08
N SER A 163 17.65 -10.48 -13.17
CA SER A 163 17.14 -10.77 -11.83
C SER A 163 16.75 -9.50 -11.10
N ALA A 164 15.49 -9.42 -10.63
CA ALA A 164 15.02 -8.27 -9.85
C ALA A 164 15.75 -8.15 -8.51
N SER A 165 16.26 -9.26 -7.97
CA SER A 165 17.10 -9.27 -6.76
C SER A 165 18.43 -8.56 -6.99
N ASP A 166 19.07 -8.83 -8.12
CA ASP A 166 20.35 -8.18 -8.47
C ASP A 166 20.16 -6.70 -8.74
N VAL A 167 19.11 -6.34 -9.49
CA VAL A 167 18.79 -4.94 -9.80
C VAL A 167 18.47 -4.17 -8.52
N ALA A 168 17.61 -4.70 -7.64
CA ALA A 168 17.26 -4.03 -6.39
C ALA A 168 18.49 -3.83 -5.49
N LYS A 169 19.42 -4.81 -5.47
CA LYS A 169 20.67 -4.68 -4.71
C LYS A 169 21.59 -3.62 -5.31
N GLU A 170 21.78 -3.61 -6.61
CA GLU A 170 22.63 -2.64 -7.31
C GLU A 170 22.10 -1.21 -7.13
N LEU A 171 20.79 -1.02 -7.22
CA LEU A 171 20.14 0.27 -6.95
C LEU A 171 20.34 0.70 -5.50
N ALA A 172 20.16 -0.21 -4.54
CA ALA A 172 20.38 0.09 -3.12
C ALA A 172 21.84 0.47 -2.81
N ASP A 173 22.81 -0.18 -3.44
CA ASP A 173 24.23 0.15 -3.34
C ASP A 173 24.54 1.56 -3.88
N ASN A 174 23.66 2.11 -4.75
CA ASN A 174 23.70 3.47 -5.28
C ASN A 174 22.69 4.43 -4.62
N ASN A 175 22.16 4.09 -3.45
CA ASN A 175 21.18 4.87 -2.68
C ASN A 175 19.80 5.05 -3.33
N VAL A 176 19.46 4.23 -4.31
CA VAL A 176 18.09 4.14 -4.87
C VAL A 176 17.39 2.94 -4.24
N ILE A 177 16.51 3.21 -3.27
CA ILE A 177 15.91 2.15 -2.44
C ILE A 177 14.51 1.86 -2.91
N LEU A 178 14.30 0.63 -3.38
CA LEU A 178 13.02 0.07 -3.80
C LEU A 178 12.93 -1.41 -3.41
N ASN A 179 11.84 -2.08 -3.76
CA ASN A 179 11.65 -3.49 -3.42
C ASN A 179 11.58 -4.37 -4.67
N LYS A 180 12.27 -5.50 -4.64
CA LYS A 180 11.90 -6.65 -5.47
C LYS A 180 10.55 -7.19 -5.02
N ASN A 181 9.73 -7.67 -5.93
CA ASN A 181 8.38 -8.13 -5.62
C ASN A 181 7.88 -9.17 -6.62
N LEU A 182 7.17 -10.18 -6.13
CA LEU A 182 6.44 -11.09 -7.00
C LEU A 182 5.39 -10.33 -7.80
N LEU A 183 5.29 -10.61 -9.09
CA LEU A 183 4.27 -10.10 -9.98
C LEU A 183 3.17 -11.13 -10.24
N PRO A 184 2.01 -10.73 -10.78
CA PRO A 184 1.00 -11.68 -11.23
C PRO A 184 1.57 -12.66 -12.24
N GLY A 185 1.54 -13.96 -11.93
CA GLY A 185 2.10 -15.01 -12.76
C GLY A 185 3.38 -15.64 -12.21
N ASP A 186 4.04 -15.00 -11.26
CA ASP A 186 5.19 -15.60 -10.58
C ASP A 186 4.78 -16.78 -9.69
N ASP A 187 5.68 -17.74 -9.59
CA ASP A 187 5.55 -18.80 -8.59
C ASP A 187 5.73 -18.20 -7.18
N ARG A 188 4.76 -18.48 -6.30
CA ARG A 188 4.77 -17.98 -4.92
C ARG A 188 5.97 -18.46 -4.11
N ASP A 189 6.55 -19.58 -4.49
CA ASP A 189 7.74 -20.15 -3.82
C ASP A 189 9.03 -19.46 -4.27
N ASN A 190 9.00 -18.64 -5.33
CA ASN A 190 10.16 -17.90 -5.85
C ASN A 190 10.29 -16.48 -5.26
N SER A 191 10.03 -16.31 -3.97
CA SER A 191 10.14 -15.01 -3.31
C SER A 191 11.56 -14.46 -3.20
N ASP A 192 12.57 -15.35 -3.34
CA ASP A 192 13.98 -14.95 -3.25
C ASP A 192 14.48 -14.24 -4.51
N ASP A 193 13.94 -14.60 -5.67
CA ASP A 193 14.23 -13.94 -6.95
C ASP A 193 12.95 -13.75 -7.78
N PRO A 194 12.09 -12.82 -7.38
CA PRO A 194 10.85 -12.50 -8.10
C PRO A 194 11.13 -11.80 -9.42
N SER A 195 10.12 -11.73 -10.30
CA SER A 195 10.28 -11.15 -11.63
C SER A 195 10.25 -9.61 -11.64
N GLY A 196 9.77 -8.96 -10.59
CA GLY A 196 9.47 -7.54 -10.65
C GLY A 196 10.06 -6.66 -9.58
N LEU A 197 9.96 -5.36 -9.86
CA LEU A 197 10.21 -4.29 -8.89
C LEU A 197 8.89 -3.64 -8.50
N ARG A 198 8.77 -3.29 -7.21
CA ARG A 198 7.73 -2.43 -6.67
C ARG A 198 8.34 -1.10 -6.27
N ILE A 199 7.84 -0.01 -6.85
CA ILE A 199 8.32 1.35 -6.60
C ILE A 199 7.18 2.17 -6.01
N GLY A 200 7.43 2.86 -4.90
CA GLY A 200 6.45 3.69 -4.22
C GLY A 200 6.87 5.14 -4.14
N THR A 201 5.91 6.05 -4.30
CA THR A 201 6.15 7.50 -4.40
C THR A 201 5.79 8.30 -3.13
N GLN A 202 5.32 7.64 -2.08
CA GLN A 202 4.84 8.33 -0.87
C GLN A 202 5.93 9.15 -0.17
N GLU A 203 7.17 8.63 -0.06
CA GLU A 203 8.25 9.32 0.63
C GLU A 203 8.76 10.52 -0.16
N ILE A 204 8.99 10.36 -1.46
CA ILE A 204 9.45 11.47 -2.31
C ILE A 204 8.39 12.56 -2.43
N THR A 205 7.09 12.21 -2.36
CA THR A 205 6.00 13.17 -2.29
C THR A 205 6.05 13.99 -1.01
N ARG A 206 6.32 13.36 0.15
CA ARG A 206 6.53 14.10 1.41
C ARG A 206 7.73 15.04 1.37
N ARG A 207 8.74 14.73 0.56
CA ARG A 207 9.91 15.59 0.31
C ARG A 207 9.59 16.76 -0.63
N GLY A 208 8.39 16.82 -1.17
CA GLY A 208 7.92 17.91 -2.02
C GLY A 208 8.07 17.71 -3.51
N LEU A 209 8.50 16.51 -3.96
CA LEU A 209 8.58 16.18 -5.38
C LEU A 209 7.17 16.08 -5.97
N LYS A 210 7.03 16.48 -7.22
CA LYS A 210 5.80 16.45 -8.00
C LYS A 210 6.02 15.76 -9.34
N GLU A 211 5.01 15.77 -10.20
CA GLU A 211 5.02 15.07 -11.48
C GLU A 211 6.24 15.41 -12.35
N LYS A 212 6.68 16.67 -12.34
CA LYS A 212 7.83 17.11 -13.15
C LYS A 212 9.14 16.42 -12.72
N GLU A 213 9.32 16.26 -11.41
CA GLU A 213 10.52 15.61 -10.88
C GLU A 213 10.52 14.10 -11.10
N MET A 214 9.34 13.49 -11.39
CA MET A 214 9.25 12.06 -11.70
C MET A 214 9.93 11.68 -13.01
N ASP A 215 10.00 12.60 -13.96
CA ASP A 215 10.75 12.40 -15.18
C ASP A 215 12.26 12.29 -14.91
N GLU A 216 12.79 13.15 -14.03
CA GLU A 216 14.17 13.10 -13.57
C GLU A 216 14.45 11.85 -12.73
N VAL A 217 13.51 11.45 -11.85
CA VAL A 217 13.62 10.22 -11.06
C VAL A 217 13.71 8.97 -11.93
N ALA A 218 13.01 8.95 -13.08
CA ALA A 218 13.04 7.84 -14.00
C ALA A 218 14.36 7.71 -14.80
N GLU A 219 15.26 8.69 -14.73
CA GLU A 219 16.59 8.64 -15.35
C GLU A 219 17.63 7.91 -14.50
N PHE A 220 17.37 7.80 -13.19
CA PHE A 220 18.25 7.07 -12.26
C PHE A 220 17.97 5.58 -12.24
#